data_68e2f6ca973abc38124f6fac59c8a8e5
#
_entry.id   68e2f6ca973abc38124f6fac59c8a8e5
#
_cell.length_a   1.000
_cell.length_b   1.000
_cell.length_c   1.000
_cell.angle_alpha   90.00
_cell.angle_beta   90.00
_cell.angle_gamma   90.00
#
_symmetry.space_group_name_H-M   'P 1'
#
loop_
_entity.id
_entity.type
_entity.pdbx_description
1 polymer ?
#
loop_
_entity_poly.entity_id
_entity_poly.type
_entity_poly.pdbx_seq_one_letter_code
_entity_poly.pdbx_strand_id
1 'polypeptide(L)'
;CAAPGGKSTELGAKLNGSGLLVTNDISNSRAKALLKNVEVFGIPNVYVVSEDPKNIQPGFNEFFDKILIDAPCSGEGMFRKDNKLIKSWEKTGPEFYAKIQRDIILTGADMLKPGGKMLYSTCTFSKLEDEETVRHLLINRPDMHLIDIKHYDGFSSGFTYDDELKNMHLEKTVRIFPHKMEGEGHFIALFEKKSDGETPFKGHGIIHKQKNTK
;
A
#
# COMPACT_ATOMS: atom_id res chain seq x y z
N CYS A 1 0.29 -1.88 7.40
CA CYS A 1 -0.65 -1.03 8.16
C CYS A 1 -2.11 -1.35 7.81
N ALA A 2 -2.49 -2.65 7.82
CA ALA A 2 -3.81 -3.08 7.36
C ALA A 2 -4.92 -2.89 8.42
N ALA A 3 -4.56 -2.78 9.69
CA ALA A 3 -5.52 -2.61 10.78
C ALA A 3 -6.11 -1.18 10.82
N PRO A 4 -7.38 -1.03 11.23
CA PRO A 4 -8.28 -2.03 11.86
C PRO A 4 -8.95 -3.01 10.88
N GLY A 5 -8.79 -2.89 9.56
CA GLY A 5 -9.26 -3.87 8.60
C GLY A 5 -10.30 -3.41 7.59
N GLY A 6 -10.70 -2.13 7.56
CA GLY A 6 -11.70 -1.64 6.60
C GLY A 6 -11.36 -1.94 5.14
N LYS A 7 -10.11 -1.62 4.72
CA LYS A 7 -9.65 -1.95 3.38
C LYS A 7 -9.51 -3.47 3.15
N SER A 8 -9.06 -4.21 4.18
CA SER A 8 -8.91 -5.67 4.09
C SER A 8 -10.25 -6.38 3.93
N THR A 9 -11.28 -5.97 4.68
CA THR A 9 -12.63 -6.57 4.57
C THR A 9 -13.26 -6.25 3.23
N GLU A 10 -13.09 -5.03 2.71
CA GLU A 10 -13.55 -4.64 1.37
C GLU A 10 -12.87 -5.47 0.27
N LEU A 11 -11.54 -5.65 0.35
CA LEU A 11 -10.81 -6.48 -0.59
C LEU A 11 -11.22 -7.94 -0.50
N GLY A 12 -11.39 -8.48 0.71
CA GLY A 12 -11.86 -9.84 0.93
C GLY A 12 -13.26 -10.08 0.35
N ALA A 13 -14.18 -9.13 0.53
CA ALA A 13 -15.52 -9.18 -0.07
C ALA A 13 -15.45 -9.19 -1.61
N LYS A 14 -14.57 -8.37 -2.21
CA LYS A 14 -14.39 -8.34 -3.67
C LYS A 14 -13.75 -9.62 -4.23
N LEU A 15 -12.91 -10.31 -3.46
CA LEU A 15 -12.36 -11.60 -3.83
C LEU A 15 -13.44 -12.70 -3.86
N ASN A 16 -14.52 -12.55 -3.10
CA ASN A 16 -15.65 -13.46 -3.06
C ASN A 16 -15.23 -14.94 -2.92
N GLY A 17 -14.30 -15.21 -1.98
CA GLY A 17 -13.75 -16.54 -1.73
C GLY A 17 -12.70 -17.03 -2.72
N SER A 18 -12.36 -16.25 -3.75
CA SER A 18 -11.34 -16.60 -4.74
C SER A 18 -9.95 -16.11 -4.33
N GLY A 19 -8.91 -16.90 -4.62
CA GLY A 19 -7.53 -16.52 -4.34
C GLY A 19 -7.21 -16.47 -2.84
N LEU A 20 -6.19 -15.69 -2.49
CA LEU A 20 -5.72 -15.50 -1.12
C LEU A 20 -5.50 -14.01 -0.84
N LEU A 21 -6.06 -13.51 0.26
CA LEU A 21 -5.73 -12.19 0.81
C LEU A 21 -4.72 -12.34 1.95
N VAL A 22 -3.51 -11.82 1.78
CA VAL A 22 -2.56 -11.66 2.88
C VAL A 22 -2.64 -10.24 3.39
N THR A 23 -2.88 -10.06 4.68
CA THR A 23 -3.03 -8.75 5.30
C THR A 23 -2.12 -8.64 6.52
N ASN A 24 -1.35 -7.53 6.59
CA ASN A 24 -0.29 -7.37 7.58
C ASN A 24 -0.37 -6.04 8.34
N ASP A 25 -0.17 -6.09 9.65
CA ASP A 25 0.08 -4.90 10.47
C ASP A 25 1.21 -5.20 11.46
N ILE A 26 2.23 -4.34 11.51
CA ILE A 26 3.40 -4.53 12.37
C ILE A 26 3.04 -4.58 13.88
N SER A 27 1.95 -3.93 14.26
CA SER A 27 1.48 -3.92 15.65
C SER A 27 0.61 -5.15 15.95
N ASN A 28 1.08 -6.02 16.84
CA ASN A 28 0.35 -7.23 17.24
C ASN A 28 -1.05 -6.92 17.80
N SER A 29 -1.20 -5.86 18.60
CA SER A 29 -2.50 -5.45 19.13
C SER A 29 -3.46 -5.01 18.03
N ARG A 30 -2.97 -4.30 17.01
CA ARG A 30 -3.74 -3.88 15.84
C ARG A 30 -4.06 -5.07 14.93
N ALA A 31 -3.13 -6.00 14.73
CA ALA A 31 -3.35 -7.23 13.97
C ALA A 31 -4.44 -8.12 14.59
N LYS A 32 -4.52 -8.17 15.92
CA LYS A 32 -5.65 -8.86 16.61
C LYS A 32 -7.00 -8.20 16.32
N ALA A 33 -7.08 -6.88 16.29
CA ALA A 33 -8.30 -6.17 15.91
C ALA A 33 -8.68 -6.42 14.44
N LEU A 34 -7.69 -6.45 13.57
CA LEU A 34 -7.86 -6.80 12.16
C LEU A 34 -8.40 -8.23 12.00
N LEU A 35 -7.81 -9.20 12.70
CA LEU A 35 -8.28 -10.59 12.68
C LEU A 35 -9.73 -10.70 13.13
N LYS A 36 -10.10 -10.05 14.24
CA LYS A 36 -11.48 -10.02 14.72
C LYS A 36 -12.46 -9.48 13.68
N ASN A 37 -12.08 -8.40 12.98
CA ASN A 37 -12.93 -7.84 11.93
C ASN A 37 -13.08 -8.80 10.73
N VAL A 38 -11.99 -9.44 10.30
CA VAL A 38 -12.02 -10.46 9.24
C VAL A 38 -12.95 -11.62 9.60
N GLU A 39 -12.89 -12.09 10.86
CA GLU A 39 -13.79 -13.14 11.38
C GLU A 39 -15.26 -12.70 11.40
N VAL A 40 -15.54 -11.50 11.91
CA VAL A 40 -16.91 -10.93 11.97
C VAL A 40 -17.52 -10.81 10.58
N PHE A 41 -16.72 -10.41 9.58
CA PHE A 41 -17.17 -10.32 8.18
C PHE A 41 -17.22 -11.68 7.46
N GLY A 42 -16.76 -12.76 8.11
CA GLY A 42 -16.83 -14.12 7.55
C GLY A 42 -16.01 -14.31 6.28
N ILE A 43 -14.84 -13.67 6.17
CA ILE A 43 -13.99 -13.74 4.97
C ILE A 43 -13.10 -14.99 5.06
N PRO A 44 -13.30 -16.02 4.22
CA PRO A 44 -12.71 -17.34 4.44
C PRO A 44 -11.25 -17.47 4.00
N ASN A 45 -10.80 -16.66 3.03
CA ASN A 45 -9.51 -16.81 2.33
C ASN A 45 -8.53 -15.70 2.71
N VAL A 46 -8.43 -15.39 4.01
CA VAL A 46 -7.54 -14.33 4.54
C VAL A 46 -6.47 -14.94 5.44
N TYR A 47 -5.24 -14.51 5.24
CA TYR A 47 -4.10 -14.78 6.12
C TYR A 47 -3.66 -13.48 6.80
N VAL A 48 -3.83 -13.41 8.13
CA VAL A 48 -3.47 -12.23 8.93
C VAL A 48 -2.07 -12.42 9.49
N VAL A 49 -1.18 -11.46 9.22
CA VAL A 49 0.22 -11.46 9.66
C VAL A 49 0.45 -10.26 10.58
N SER A 50 1.35 -10.43 11.55
CA SER A 50 1.81 -9.33 12.41
C SER A 50 3.33 -9.29 12.41
N GLU A 51 3.92 -8.65 11.38
CA GLU A 51 5.37 -8.66 11.18
C GLU A 51 5.84 -7.42 10.40
N ASP A 52 7.13 -7.12 10.48
CA ASP A 52 7.76 -6.15 9.59
C ASP A 52 7.69 -6.67 8.14
N PRO A 53 7.26 -5.86 7.17
CA PRO A 53 7.23 -6.26 5.76
C PRO A 53 8.55 -6.84 5.24
N LYS A 54 9.70 -6.36 5.71
CA LYS A 54 11.02 -6.88 5.34
C LYS A 54 11.23 -8.34 5.76
N ASN A 55 10.63 -8.75 6.88
CA ASN A 55 10.78 -10.12 7.39
C ASN A 55 9.89 -11.12 6.64
N ILE A 56 8.76 -10.66 6.10
CA ILE A 56 7.88 -11.53 5.31
C ILE A 56 8.26 -11.59 3.83
N GLN A 57 8.93 -10.57 3.32
CA GLN A 57 9.30 -10.45 1.91
C GLN A 57 10.02 -11.69 1.35
N PRO A 58 11.01 -12.33 2.03
CA PRO A 58 11.68 -13.51 1.45
C PRO A 58 10.76 -14.71 1.17
N GLY A 59 9.64 -14.81 1.91
CA GLY A 59 8.61 -15.85 1.70
C GLY A 59 7.60 -15.51 0.61
N PHE A 60 7.57 -14.26 0.16
CA PHE A 60 6.58 -13.74 -0.79
C PHE A 60 7.22 -13.02 -2.00
N ASN A 61 8.48 -13.29 -2.29
CA ASN A 61 9.15 -12.66 -3.43
C ASN A 61 8.42 -12.98 -4.74
N GLU A 62 8.05 -11.95 -5.52
CA GLU A 62 7.26 -12.06 -6.76
C GLU A 62 6.02 -12.96 -6.64
N PHE A 63 5.33 -12.86 -5.51
CA PHE A 63 4.21 -13.74 -5.18
C PHE A 63 2.85 -13.13 -5.50
N PHE A 64 2.66 -11.84 -5.27
CA PHE A 64 1.35 -11.20 -5.34
C PHE A 64 1.03 -10.65 -6.72
N ASP A 65 -0.20 -10.90 -7.18
CA ASP A 65 -0.74 -10.27 -8.39
C ASP A 65 -1.12 -8.81 -8.15
N LYS A 66 -1.52 -8.49 -6.92
CA LYS A 66 -1.91 -7.15 -6.51
C LYS A 66 -1.44 -6.85 -5.09
N ILE A 67 -0.93 -5.65 -4.87
CA ILE A 67 -0.53 -5.17 -3.55
C ILE A 67 -1.20 -3.83 -3.27
N LEU A 68 -1.74 -3.66 -2.07
CA LEU A 68 -2.20 -2.39 -1.53
C LEU A 68 -1.30 -1.99 -0.36
N ILE A 69 -0.63 -0.86 -0.48
CA ILE A 69 0.14 -0.22 0.58
C ILE A 69 -0.66 0.97 1.09
N ASP A 70 -1.32 0.82 2.24
CA ASP A 70 -1.93 1.92 2.99
C ASP A 70 -0.87 2.38 4.00
N ALA A 71 0.02 3.27 3.57
CA ALA A 71 1.26 3.54 4.27
C ALA A 71 1.05 4.30 5.60
N PRO A 72 1.88 4.02 6.63
CA PRO A 72 1.92 4.89 7.80
C PRO A 72 2.40 6.28 7.34
N CYS A 73 1.71 7.34 7.74
CA CYS A 73 2.01 8.69 7.29
C CYS A 73 1.76 9.72 8.39
N SER A 74 2.17 10.95 8.17
CA SER A 74 1.97 12.07 9.10
C SER A 74 0.49 12.42 9.34
N GLY A 75 -0.40 12.06 8.41
CA GLY A 75 -1.85 12.09 8.62
C GLY A 75 -2.50 13.45 8.50
N GLU A 76 -1.92 14.40 7.79
CA GLU A 76 -2.44 15.78 7.63
C GLU A 76 -3.88 15.79 7.09
N GLY A 77 -4.20 14.88 6.18
CA GLY A 77 -5.55 14.76 5.61
C GLY A 77 -6.62 14.32 6.62
N MET A 78 -6.21 13.87 7.82
CA MET A 78 -7.10 13.39 8.88
C MET A 78 -7.25 14.38 10.05
N PHE A 79 -6.57 15.53 10.03
CA PHE A 79 -6.59 16.49 11.15
C PHE A 79 -7.98 16.96 11.52
N ARG A 80 -8.85 17.11 10.53
CA ARG A 80 -10.26 17.50 10.74
C ARG A 80 -11.04 16.45 11.53
N LYS A 81 -10.70 15.17 11.38
CA LYS A 81 -11.34 14.02 12.04
C LYS A 81 -10.77 13.77 13.44
N ASP A 82 -9.46 13.92 13.61
CA ASP A 82 -8.78 13.68 14.88
C ASP A 82 -7.66 14.70 15.12
N ASN A 83 -7.99 15.71 15.93
CA ASN A 83 -7.04 16.78 16.29
C ASN A 83 -5.81 16.28 17.08
N LYS A 84 -5.85 15.05 17.64
CA LYS A 84 -4.67 14.48 18.34
C LYS A 84 -3.53 14.21 17.37
N LEU A 85 -3.84 14.01 16.09
CA LEU A 85 -2.84 13.81 15.04
C LEU A 85 -1.94 15.03 14.84
N ILE A 86 -2.44 16.25 15.09
CA ILE A 86 -1.66 17.49 15.02
C ILE A 86 -0.46 17.42 15.97
N LYS A 87 -0.69 17.04 17.24
CA LYS A 87 0.38 16.88 18.24
C LYS A 87 1.39 15.80 17.87
N SER A 88 0.94 14.73 17.25
CA SER A 88 1.81 13.66 16.74
C SER A 88 2.65 14.16 15.56
N TRP A 89 2.03 14.93 14.68
CA TRP A 89 2.69 15.52 13.52
C TRP A 89 3.78 16.52 13.94
N GLU A 90 3.48 17.42 14.90
CA GLU A 90 4.46 18.37 15.46
C GLU A 90 5.69 17.67 16.07
N LYS A 91 5.50 16.50 16.65
CA LYS A 91 6.58 15.73 17.30
C LYS A 91 7.40 14.91 16.32
N THR A 92 6.77 14.31 15.33
CA THR A 92 7.39 13.27 14.49
C THR A 92 7.67 13.77 13.07
N GLY A 93 6.72 14.53 12.49
CA GLY A 93 6.84 15.15 11.18
C GLY A 93 6.81 14.17 9.99
N PRO A 94 6.74 14.72 8.77
CA PRO A 94 6.73 13.93 7.54
C PRO A 94 8.05 13.18 7.27
N GLU A 95 9.19 13.71 7.71
CA GLU A 95 10.52 13.15 7.46
C GLU A 95 10.69 11.76 8.07
N PHE A 96 10.09 11.53 9.21
CA PHE A 96 10.10 10.23 9.88
C PHE A 96 9.34 9.19 9.06
N TYR A 97 8.14 9.53 8.62
CA TYR A 97 7.29 8.61 7.87
C TYR A 97 7.82 8.35 6.46
N ALA A 98 8.37 9.36 5.79
CA ALA A 98 8.95 9.22 4.46
C ALA A 98 10.05 8.14 4.40
N LYS A 99 10.88 8.03 5.44
CA LYS A 99 11.90 6.97 5.52
C LYS A 99 11.28 5.58 5.56
N ILE A 100 10.26 5.40 6.39
CA ILE A 100 9.53 4.13 6.54
C ILE A 100 8.81 3.78 5.21
N GLN A 101 8.19 4.76 4.58
CA GLN A 101 7.44 4.58 3.34
C GLN A 101 8.35 4.15 2.18
N ARG A 102 9.55 4.74 2.07
CA ARG A 102 10.55 4.36 1.07
C ARG A 102 10.98 2.89 1.20
N ASP A 103 11.14 2.41 2.41
CA ASP A 103 11.44 1.00 2.67
C ASP A 103 10.25 0.09 2.32
N ILE A 104 9.07 0.45 2.75
CA ILE A 104 7.84 -0.35 2.52
C ILE A 104 7.52 -0.45 1.02
N ILE A 105 7.64 0.64 0.27
CA ILE A 105 7.27 0.64 -1.15
C ILE A 105 8.22 -0.21 -1.99
N LEU A 106 9.54 -0.21 -1.68
CA LEU A 106 10.50 -1.09 -2.32
C LEU A 106 10.25 -2.55 -1.97
N THR A 107 10.01 -2.84 -0.69
CA THR A 107 9.64 -4.19 -0.23
C THR A 107 8.37 -4.71 -0.93
N GLY A 108 7.37 -3.84 -1.12
CA GLY A 108 6.17 -4.15 -1.89
C GLY A 108 6.48 -4.49 -3.35
N ALA A 109 7.35 -3.73 -4.00
CA ALA A 109 7.76 -3.99 -5.37
C ALA A 109 8.50 -5.33 -5.54
N ASP A 110 9.28 -5.75 -4.53
CA ASP A 110 9.94 -7.08 -4.53
C ASP A 110 8.93 -8.22 -4.42
N MET A 111 7.87 -8.04 -3.66
CA MET A 111 6.81 -9.05 -3.48
C MET A 111 5.81 -9.09 -4.64
N LEU A 112 5.82 -8.11 -5.54
CA LEU A 112 4.91 -8.02 -6.68
C LEU A 112 5.42 -8.88 -7.84
N LYS A 113 4.55 -9.68 -8.45
CA LYS A 113 4.85 -10.42 -9.69
C LYS A 113 5.14 -9.48 -10.86
N PRO A 114 5.93 -9.92 -11.87
CA PRO A 114 5.91 -9.28 -13.18
C PRO A 114 4.48 -9.22 -13.74
N GLY A 115 4.08 -8.06 -14.28
CA GLY A 115 2.71 -7.77 -14.71
C GLY A 115 1.71 -7.50 -13.58
N GLY A 116 2.14 -7.59 -12.32
CA GLY A 116 1.32 -7.27 -11.15
C GLY A 116 1.12 -5.76 -10.96
N LYS A 117 0.12 -5.39 -10.14
CA LYS A 117 -0.23 -4.00 -9.87
C LYS A 117 -0.09 -3.67 -8.39
N MET A 118 0.48 -2.51 -8.09
CA MET A 118 0.65 -2.02 -6.73
C MET A 118 -0.03 -0.66 -6.57
N LEU A 119 -0.91 -0.55 -5.58
CA LEU A 119 -1.51 0.72 -5.16
C LEU A 119 -0.81 1.20 -3.89
N TYR A 120 -0.24 2.40 -3.95
CA TYR A 120 0.30 3.12 -2.80
C TYR A 120 -0.68 4.22 -2.41
N SER A 121 -0.98 4.34 -1.12
CA SER A 121 -1.83 5.41 -0.60
C SER A 121 -1.33 5.95 0.74
N THR A 122 -1.58 7.24 0.96
CA THR A 122 -1.39 7.94 2.22
C THR A 122 -2.61 8.80 2.53
N CYS A 123 -2.72 9.24 3.78
CA CYS A 123 -3.67 10.27 4.18
C CYS A 123 -2.95 11.58 4.59
N THR A 124 -1.91 11.97 3.85
CA THR A 124 -1.15 13.22 4.07
C THR A 124 -1.20 14.11 2.82
N PHE A 125 -0.70 15.34 2.94
CA PHE A 125 -0.50 16.28 1.82
C PHE A 125 0.99 16.59 1.61
N SER A 126 1.87 15.96 2.38
CA SER A 126 3.30 16.13 2.31
C SER A 126 3.87 15.59 1.00
N LYS A 127 4.49 16.44 0.19
CA LYS A 127 5.21 16.02 -1.03
C LYS A 127 6.27 14.98 -0.73
N LEU A 128 6.92 15.09 0.43
CA LEU A 128 7.98 14.19 0.85
C LEU A 128 7.51 12.75 1.04
N GLU A 129 6.27 12.59 1.50
CA GLU A 129 5.62 11.31 1.74
C GLU A 129 4.89 10.78 0.50
N ASP A 130 4.51 11.66 -0.40
CA ASP A 130 3.69 11.38 -1.59
C ASP A 130 4.58 11.28 -2.85
N GLU A 131 4.77 12.36 -3.60
CA GLU A 131 5.51 12.35 -4.87
C GLU A 131 6.96 11.93 -4.72
N GLU A 132 7.65 12.34 -3.66
CA GLU A 132 9.05 11.96 -3.45
C GLU A 132 9.22 10.47 -3.09
N THR A 133 8.21 9.86 -2.46
CA THR A 133 8.19 8.41 -2.24
C THR A 133 7.94 7.65 -3.56
N VAL A 134 7.05 8.16 -4.40
CA VAL A 134 6.82 7.64 -5.76
C VAL A 134 8.09 7.75 -6.60
N ARG A 135 8.71 8.94 -6.62
CA ARG A 135 9.99 9.18 -7.28
C ARG A 135 11.08 8.21 -6.81
N HIS A 136 11.20 8.01 -5.49
CA HIS A 136 12.15 7.08 -4.92
C HIS A 136 11.97 5.65 -5.45
N LEU A 137 10.72 5.18 -5.55
CA LEU A 137 10.43 3.87 -6.14
C LEU A 137 10.88 3.81 -7.60
N LEU A 138 10.47 4.78 -8.43
CA LEU A 138 10.75 4.75 -9.87
C LEU A 138 12.24 4.83 -10.20
N ILE A 139 13.03 5.53 -9.38
CA ILE A 139 14.51 5.58 -9.53
C ILE A 139 15.14 4.24 -9.16
N ASN A 140 14.70 3.60 -8.08
CA ASN A 140 15.31 2.37 -7.56
C ASN A 140 14.77 1.09 -8.24
N ARG A 141 13.62 1.18 -8.90
CA ARG A 141 12.94 0.06 -9.56
C ARG A 141 12.52 0.48 -10.97
N PRO A 142 13.43 0.42 -11.95
CA PRO A 142 13.14 0.75 -13.35
C PRO A 142 12.18 -0.24 -14.04
N ASP A 143 11.91 -1.36 -13.40
CA ASP A 143 10.87 -2.33 -13.75
C ASP A 143 9.45 -1.87 -13.35
N MET A 144 9.31 -0.84 -12.51
CA MET A 144 8.02 -0.27 -12.11
C MET A 144 7.69 0.97 -12.94
N HIS A 145 6.43 1.17 -13.25
CA HIS A 145 5.94 2.38 -13.91
C HIS A 145 4.54 2.76 -13.42
N LEU A 146 4.22 4.06 -13.48
CA LEU A 146 2.90 4.57 -13.15
C LEU A 146 1.90 4.25 -14.28
N ILE A 147 0.72 3.80 -13.89
CA ILE A 147 -0.43 3.64 -14.77
C ILE A 147 -1.55 4.59 -14.37
N ASP A 148 -2.44 4.90 -15.32
CA ASP A 148 -3.49 5.88 -15.11
C ASP A 148 -4.53 5.40 -14.09
N ILE A 149 -4.94 6.31 -13.22
CA ILE A 149 -6.07 6.13 -12.30
C ILE A 149 -7.28 6.85 -12.93
N LYS A 150 -8.44 6.19 -12.93
CA LYS A 150 -9.68 6.84 -13.36
C LYS A 150 -9.96 8.06 -12.48
N HIS A 151 -10.00 9.23 -13.09
CA HIS A 151 -10.35 10.46 -12.39
C HIS A 151 -11.87 10.57 -12.19
N TYR A 152 -12.24 11.08 -11.02
CA TYR A 152 -13.60 11.45 -10.65
C TYR A 152 -13.63 12.94 -10.30
N ASP A 153 -14.81 13.53 -10.25
CA ASP A 153 -14.98 14.92 -9.84
C ASP A 153 -14.35 15.17 -8.46
N GLY A 154 -13.60 16.24 -8.34
CA GLY A 154 -12.84 16.57 -7.13
C GLY A 154 -11.43 15.98 -7.05
N PHE A 155 -11.07 15.04 -7.92
CA PHE A 155 -9.69 14.53 -7.99
C PHE A 155 -8.76 15.58 -8.62
N SER A 156 -7.54 15.66 -8.08
CA SER A 156 -6.47 16.49 -8.63
C SER A 156 -5.29 15.61 -9.00
N SER A 157 -4.57 15.94 -10.05
CA SER A 157 -3.31 15.28 -10.38
C SER A 157 -2.24 15.55 -9.33
N GLY A 158 -1.27 14.65 -9.22
CA GLY A 158 -0.09 14.84 -8.41
C GLY A 158 0.73 16.03 -8.85
N PHE A 159 1.59 16.52 -7.97
CA PHE A 159 2.42 17.68 -8.27
C PHE A 159 3.62 17.34 -9.15
N THR A 160 3.83 18.16 -10.17
CA THR A 160 4.97 18.08 -11.10
C THR A 160 5.73 19.41 -11.05
N TYR A 161 6.41 19.64 -9.91
CA TYR A 161 7.07 20.93 -9.64
C TYR A 161 8.47 21.08 -10.27
N ASP A 162 8.99 20.03 -10.90
CA ASP A 162 10.21 20.04 -11.68
C ASP A 162 10.10 19.14 -12.93
N ASP A 163 11.09 19.26 -13.82
CA ASP A 163 11.07 18.52 -15.09
C ASP A 163 11.35 17.02 -14.90
N GLU A 164 12.05 16.63 -13.83
CA GLU A 164 12.27 15.21 -13.51
C GLU A 164 10.96 14.51 -13.17
N LEU A 165 10.12 15.13 -12.33
CA LEU A 165 8.82 14.60 -11.96
C LEU A 165 7.85 14.54 -13.14
N LYS A 166 7.93 15.50 -14.06
CA LYS A 166 7.16 15.46 -15.32
C LYS A 166 7.58 14.27 -16.18
N ASN A 167 8.90 14.04 -16.32
CA ASN A 167 9.41 12.90 -17.09
C ASN A 167 9.05 11.54 -16.47
N MET A 168 8.81 11.50 -15.15
CA MET A 168 8.34 10.31 -14.42
C MET A 168 6.82 10.15 -14.45
N HIS A 169 6.10 11.05 -15.10
CA HIS A 169 4.64 11.01 -15.22
C HIS A 169 3.89 11.06 -13.88
N LEU A 170 4.38 11.89 -12.93
CA LEU A 170 3.74 12.02 -11.62
C LEU A 170 2.33 12.64 -11.68
N GLU A 171 1.96 13.29 -12.79
CA GLU A 171 0.61 13.75 -13.06
C GLU A 171 -0.43 12.61 -13.08
N LYS A 172 -0.01 11.36 -13.24
CA LYS A 172 -0.87 10.16 -13.17
C LYS A 172 -1.27 9.80 -11.74
N THR A 173 -0.58 10.33 -10.74
CA THR A 173 -0.98 10.16 -9.33
C THR A 173 -2.17 11.05 -9.01
N VAL A 174 -2.89 10.74 -7.95
CA VAL A 174 -4.11 11.45 -7.57
C VAL A 174 -3.99 12.02 -6.17
N ARG A 175 -4.38 13.28 -6.03
CA ARG A 175 -4.58 13.96 -4.76
C ARG A 175 -6.06 14.24 -4.53
N ILE A 176 -6.55 13.90 -3.36
CA ILE A 176 -7.91 14.14 -2.91
C ILE A 176 -7.86 15.18 -1.80
N PHE A 177 -8.48 16.33 -2.04
CA PHE A 177 -8.49 17.44 -1.08
C PHE A 177 -9.89 17.64 -0.48
N PRO A 178 -10.03 17.83 0.84
CA PRO A 178 -11.32 18.03 1.50
C PRO A 178 -12.09 19.29 1.06
N HIS A 179 -11.41 20.25 0.42
CA HIS A 179 -12.05 21.46 -0.12
C HIS A 179 -12.61 21.26 -1.54
N LYS A 180 -12.33 20.12 -2.19
CA LYS A 180 -12.82 19.81 -3.54
C LYS A 180 -13.88 18.71 -3.54
N MET A 181 -13.94 17.90 -2.51
CA MET A 181 -14.94 16.86 -2.38
C MET A 181 -15.16 16.50 -0.91
N GLU A 182 -16.34 15.95 -0.61
CA GLU A 182 -16.62 15.47 0.73
C GLU A 182 -15.74 14.26 1.08
N GLY A 183 -15.12 14.30 2.25
CA GLY A 183 -14.25 13.24 2.75
C GLY A 183 -12.96 13.76 3.35
N GLU A 184 -12.06 12.83 3.61
CA GLU A 184 -10.73 13.08 4.15
C GLU A 184 -9.71 13.22 3.02
N GLY A 185 -8.55 13.83 3.34
CA GLY A 185 -7.47 13.97 2.37
C GLY A 185 -6.75 12.65 2.09
N HIS A 186 -6.44 12.40 0.81
CA HIS A 186 -5.67 11.22 0.39
C HIS A 186 -4.75 11.54 -0.78
N PHE A 187 -3.67 10.76 -0.86
CA PHE A 187 -2.85 10.62 -2.04
C PHE A 187 -2.89 9.16 -2.53
N ILE A 188 -2.87 8.96 -3.84
CA ILE A 188 -2.94 7.63 -4.46
C ILE A 188 -2.01 7.58 -5.66
N ALA A 189 -1.18 6.53 -5.74
CA ALA A 189 -0.37 6.20 -6.91
C ALA A 189 -0.57 4.73 -7.28
N LEU A 190 -0.81 4.45 -8.56
CA LEU A 190 -1.00 3.10 -9.08
C LEU A 190 0.15 2.74 -10.02
N PHE A 191 0.78 1.61 -9.73
CA PHE A 191 1.92 1.09 -10.46
C PHE A 191 1.62 -0.25 -11.10
N GLU A 192 2.35 -0.54 -12.16
CA GLU A 192 2.45 -1.88 -12.75
C GLU A 192 3.92 -2.26 -12.88
N LYS A 193 4.25 -3.51 -12.55
CA LYS A 193 5.58 -4.08 -12.76
C LYS A 193 5.65 -4.62 -14.19
N LYS A 194 6.69 -4.25 -14.94
CA LYS A 194 6.90 -4.76 -16.31
C LYS A 194 6.94 -6.27 -16.30
N SER A 195 6.34 -6.87 -17.31
CA SER A 195 6.47 -8.32 -17.55
C SER A 195 7.46 -8.55 -18.68
N ASP A 196 8.44 -9.39 -18.46
CA ASP A 196 9.44 -9.79 -19.46
C ASP A 196 8.86 -10.82 -20.44
N GLY A 197 7.63 -10.66 -20.90
CA GLY A 197 7.00 -11.38 -22.01
C GLY A 197 6.97 -12.91 -21.97
N GLU A 198 7.80 -13.60 -21.19
CA GLU A 198 7.98 -15.04 -21.22
C GLU A 198 8.42 -15.70 -19.90
N THR A 199 7.81 -15.42 -18.77
CA THR A 199 7.99 -16.30 -17.62
C THR A 199 6.66 -16.84 -17.13
N PRO A 200 6.29 -18.08 -17.46
CA PRO A 200 5.25 -18.79 -16.74
C PRO A 200 5.66 -18.87 -15.26
N PHE A 201 4.83 -18.37 -14.37
CA PHE A 201 5.01 -18.46 -12.94
C PHE A 201 5.43 -19.88 -12.50
N LYS A 202 6.67 -20.05 -12.07
CA LYS A 202 7.10 -21.23 -11.32
C LYS A 202 6.77 -21.00 -9.86
N GLY A 203 5.54 -21.32 -9.46
CA GLY A 203 5.11 -21.28 -8.07
C GLY A 203 6.01 -22.15 -7.20
N HIS A 204 6.82 -21.55 -6.36
CA HIS A 204 7.51 -22.25 -5.29
C HIS A 204 6.58 -22.38 -4.09
N GLY A 205 5.58 -23.27 -4.20
CA GLY A 205 4.76 -23.66 -3.07
C GLY A 205 5.58 -24.56 -2.14
N ILE A 206 6.19 -23.99 -1.10
CA ILE A 206 6.70 -24.79 0.02
C ILE A 206 5.49 -25.17 0.89
N ILE A 207 4.95 -26.37 0.64
CA ILE A 207 3.95 -26.95 1.53
C ILE A 207 4.72 -27.57 2.70
N HIS A 208 4.82 -26.85 3.82
CA HIS A 208 5.21 -27.45 5.08
C HIS A 208 4.07 -28.36 5.57
N LYS A 209 4.20 -29.66 5.37
CA LYS A 209 3.35 -30.65 6.05
C LYS A 209 3.58 -30.50 7.56
N GLN A 210 2.60 -29.98 8.29
CA GLN A 210 2.58 -30.13 9.74
C GLN A 210 2.61 -31.65 10.07
N LYS A 211 3.64 -32.08 10.77
CA LYS A 211 3.64 -33.40 11.41
C LYS A 211 2.62 -33.35 12.53
N ASN A 212 1.50 -34.06 12.37
CA ASN A 212 0.59 -34.35 13.46
C ASN A 212 1.38 -35.13 14.53
N THR A 213 1.76 -34.47 15.62
CA THR A 213 2.14 -35.14 16.85
C THR A 213 0.85 -35.53 17.57
N LYS A 214 0.66 -36.86 17.71
CA LYS A 214 -0.37 -37.46 18.56
C LYS A 214 -0.11 -37.14 20.02
#